data_03b8ecb65d7d57449056c8272b3e4e9b
#
_entry.id   03b8ecb65d7d57449056c8272b3e4e9b
#
_cell.length_a   1.000
_cell.length_b   1.000
_cell.length_c   1.000
_cell.angle_alpha   90.00
_cell.angle_beta   90.00
_cell.angle_gamma   90.00
#
_symmetry.space_group_name_H-M   'P 1'
#
loop_
_entity.id
_entity.type
_entity.pdbx_description
1 polymer ?
#
loop_
_entity_poly.entity_id
_entity_poly.type
_entity_poly.pdbx_seq_one_letter_code
_entity_poly.pdbx_strand_id
1 'polypeptide(L)'
;MKDFTFSDGTTIPRGSIVTVSALNIHHNDKIYSDALKFDGFRFSKMREDPESTKKVLGMVSSSTDYLAFGHGRHVCPGRYFAACELKLMLAHVVMTYDVKLEVEGVRPPDMWIMNSCIPNPNAKVLFRKRADICKK
;
A
#
# COMPACT_ATOMS: atom_id res chain seq x y z
N MET A 1 -10.91 -5.10 29.82
CA MET A 1 -9.93 -5.89 29.04
C MET A 1 -9.52 -7.07 29.90
N LYS A 2 -9.31 -8.23 29.32
CA LYS A 2 -8.86 -9.50 29.95
C LYS A 2 -7.65 -10.01 29.17
N ASP A 3 -6.93 -10.98 29.74
CA ASP A 3 -5.87 -11.69 29.03
C ASP A 3 -6.48 -12.43 27.83
N PHE A 4 -5.69 -12.56 26.76
CA PHE A 4 -6.08 -13.25 25.54
C PHE A 4 -5.12 -14.40 25.27
N THR A 5 -5.67 -15.60 25.07
CA THR A 5 -4.86 -16.79 24.75
C THR A 5 -5.17 -17.23 23.32
N PHE A 6 -4.12 -17.37 22.51
CA PHE A 6 -4.19 -17.92 21.16
C PHE A 6 -4.40 -19.44 21.18
N SER A 7 -4.76 -20.01 20.03
CA SER A 7 -4.97 -21.46 19.87
C SER A 7 -3.70 -22.30 20.07
N ASP A 8 -2.54 -21.70 19.94
CA ASP A 8 -1.24 -22.32 20.19
C ASP A 8 -0.82 -22.28 21.69
N GLY A 9 -1.67 -21.73 22.56
CA GLY A 9 -1.41 -21.57 24.00
C GLY A 9 -0.68 -20.28 24.39
N THR A 10 -0.23 -19.48 23.44
CA THR A 10 0.42 -18.19 23.72
C THR A 10 -0.58 -17.23 24.37
N THR A 11 -0.27 -16.74 25.56
CA THR A 11 -1.13 -15.81 26.30
C THR A 11 -0.55 -14.40 26.27
N ILE A 12 -1.40 -13.44 25.88
CA ILE A 12 -1.10 -12.02 25.89
C ILE A 12 -1.79 -11.38 27.09
N PRO A 13 -1.04 -10.81 28.05
CA PRO A 13 -1.62 -10.12 29.19
C PRO A 13 -2.50 -8.94 28.76
N ARG A 14 -3.51 -8.62 29.56
CA ARG A 14 -4.29 -7.41 29.36
C ARG A 14 -3.40 -6.17 29.37
N GLY A 15 -3.71 -5.20 28.49
CA GLY A 15 -2.92 -3.97 28.37
C GLY A 15 -1.74 -4.06 27.43
N SER A 16 -1.41 -5.25 26.91
CA SER A 16 -0.40 -5.41 25.87
C SER A 16 -0.87 -4.79 24.54
N ILE A 17 0.09 -4.19 23.83
CA ILE A 17 -0.11 -3.74 22.45
C ILE A 17 0.36 -4.85 21.52
N VAL A 18 -0.52 -5.27 20.63
CA VAL A 18 -0.23 -6.31 19.62
C VAL A 18 -0.22 -5.65 18.25
N THR A 19 0.82 -5.90 17.48
CA THR A 19 0.97 -5.39 16.12
C THR A 19 1.24 -6.52 15.14
N VAL A 20 0.79 -6.34 13.91
CA VAL A 20 1.07 -7.25 12.79
C VAL A 20 1.93 -6.51 11.77
N SER A 21 3.00 -7.16 11.31
CA SER A 21 3.88 -6.58 10.29
C SER A 21 3.21 -6.64 8.91
N ALA A 22 2.52 -5.57 8.53
CA ALA A 22 1.96 -5.43 7.19
C ALA A 22 3.04 -5.49 6.10
N LEU A 23 4.24 -4.97 6.38
CA LEU A 23 5.37 -5.02 5.46
C LEU A 23 5.74 -6.47 5.11
N ASN A 24 5.91 -7.32 6.12
CA ASN A 24 6.29 -8.72 5.89
C ASN A 24 5.20 -9.50 5.13
N ILE A 25 3.93 -9.17 5.36
CA ILE A 25 2.83 -9.78 4.60
C ILE A 25 2.87 -9.33 3.15
N HIS A 26 3.02 -8.02 2.90
CA HIS A 26 3.04 -7.47 1.55
C HIS A 26 4.33 -7.79 0.77
N HIS A 27 5.42 -8.15 1.44
CA HIS A 27 6.69 -8.58 0.84
C HIS A 27 6.87 -10.11 0.82
N ASN A 28 5.80 -10.87 1.01
CA ASN A 28 5.86 -12.32 1.01
C ASN A 28 5.56 -12.89 -0.39
N ASP A 29 6.56 -13.51 -1.02
CA ASP A 29 6.43 -14.12 -2.35
C ASP A 29 5.41 -15.26 -2.42
N LYS A 30 5.08 -15.90 -1.30
CA LYS A 30 3.99 -16.89 -1.22
C LYS A 30 2.61 -16.24 -1.37
N ILE A 31 2.51 -14.95 -1.09
CA ILE A 31 1.27 -14.18 -1.21
C ILE A 31 1.25 -13.39 -2.52
N TYR A 32 2.36 -12.73 -2.84
CA TYR A 32 2.51 -11.87 -4.01
C TYR A 32 3.77 -12.25 -4.78
N SER A 33 3.63 -12.80 -5.98
CA SER A 33 4.78 -13.14 -6.83
C SER A 33 5.66 -11.91 -7.07
N ASP A 34 6.98 -12.07 -6.93
CA ASP A 34 7.95 -10.97 -7.02
C ASP A 34 7.59 -9.78 -6.12
N ALA A 35 7.27 -10.05 -4.85
CA ALA A 35 6.67 -9.08 -3.92
C ALA A 35 7.51 -7.80 -3.76
N LEU A 36 8.83 -7.88 -3.88
CA LEU A 36 9.75 -6.74 -3.78
C LEU A 36 9.84 -5.92 -5.07
N LYS A 37 9.35 -6.45 -6.19
CA LYS A 37 9.37 -5.74 -7.46
C LYS A 37 8.13 -4.85 -7.58
N PHE A 38 8.32 -3.58 -7.93
CA PHE A 38 7.19 -2.71 -8.24
C PHE A 38 6.51 -3.14 -9.54
N ASP A 39 5.23 -3.50 -9.46
CA ASP A 39 4.36 -3.75 -10.60
C ASP A 39 3.04 -2.99 -10.40
N GLY A 40 2.87 -1.89 -11.12
CA GLY A 40 1.68 -1.04 -11.04
C GLY A 40 0.38 -1.75 -11.46
N PHE A 41 0.49 -2.87 -12.17
CA PHE A 41 -0.66 -3.67 -12.65
C PHE A 41 -0.82 -4.99 -11.90
N ARG A 42 -0.06 -5.22 -10.84
CA ARG A 42 -0.09 -6.46 -10.05
C ARG A 42 -1.52 -6.91 -9.72
N PHE A 43 -2.29 -6.02 -9.15
CA PHE A 43 -3.65 -6.34 -8.69
C PHE A 43 -4.67 -6.48 -9.82
N SER A 44 -4.50 -5.80 -10.96
CA SER A 44 -5.35 -6.03 -12.13
C SER A 44 -5.09 -7.39 -12.74
N LYS A 45 -3.82 -7.77 -12.92
CA LYS A 45 -3.43 -9.10 -13.40
C LYS A 45 -3.98 -10.22 -12.52
N MET A 46 -3.85 -10.07 -11.20
CA MET A 46 -4.39 -11.04 -10.26
C MET A 46 -5.92 -11.18 -10.30
N ARG A 47 -6.65 -10.12 -10.67
CA ARG A 47 -8.12 -10.18 -10.86
C ARG A 47 -8.53 -10.85 -12.16
N GLU A 48 -7.71 -10.71 -13.19
CA GLU A 48 -7.95 -11.25 -14.53
C GLU A 48 -7.55 -12.73 -14.63
N ASP A 49 -6.77 -13.23 -13.67
CA ASP A 49 -6.34 -14.62 -13.60
C ASP A 49 -7.48 -15.53 -13.13
N PRO A 50 -8.01 -16.44 -14.01
CA PRO A 50 -9.09 -17.34 -13.65
C PRO A 50 -8.71 -18.37 -12.59
N GLU A 51 -7.43 -18.72 -12.48
CA GLU A 51 -6.88 -19.66 -11.52
C GLU A 51 -6.63 -19.02 -10.15
N SER A 52 -6.74 -17.69 -10.06
CA SER A 52 -6.51 -16.98 -8.82
C SER A 52 -7.63 -17.26 -7.81
N THR A 53 -7.32 -18.07 -6.80
CA THR A 53 -8.19 -18.29 -5.64
C THR A 53 -8.34 -17.05 -4.75
N LYS A 54 -7.45 -16.07 -4.94
CA LYS A 54 -7.48 -14.78 -4.27
C LYS A 54 -8.37 -13.83 -5.06
N LYS A 55 -9.63 -13.72 -4.68
CA LYS A 55 -10.51 -12.62 -5.16
C LYS A 55 -9.92 -11.30 -4.71
N VAL A 56 -8.98 -10.79 -5.47
CA VAL A 56 -8.28 -9.58 -5.15
C VAL A 56 -9.16 -8.39 -5.45
N LEU A 57 -9.39 -7.72 -4.77
CA LEU A 57 -9.48 -6.71 -3.81
C LEU A 57 -9.15 -5.38 -4.48
N GLY A 58 -10.13 -4.53 -4.59
CA GLY A 58 -9.90 -3.13 -4.92
C GLY A 58 -9.03 -2.47 -3.84
N MET A 59 -8.52 -1.29 -4.14
CA MET A 59 -7.64 -0.53 -3.25
C MET A 59 -8.16 -0.39 -1.80
N VAL A 60 -9.48 -0.36 -1.63
CA VAL A 60 -10.16 -0.20 -0.32
C VAL A 60 -10.50 -1.52 0.37
N SER A 61 -10.23 -2.65 -0.28
CA SER A 61 -10.50 -3.95 0.31
C SER A 61 -9.55 -4.24 1.46
N SER A 62 -9.94 -5.18 2.30
CA SER A 62 -9.18 -5.58 3.47
C SER A 62 -9.29 -7.08 3.66
N SER A 63 -8.15 -7.73 3.83
CA SER A 63 -8.05 -9.15 4.13
C SER A 63 -6.83 -9.41 5.01
N THR A 64 -6.63 -10.64 5.44
CA THR A 64 -5.42 -11.04 6.16
C THR A 64 -4.15 -10.90 5.32
N ASP A 65 -4.29 -10.93 4.00
CA ASP A 65 -3.18 -10.81 3.05
C ASP A 65 -2.99 -9.38 2.53
N TYR A 66 -3.99 -8.50 2.68
CA TYR A 66 -3.94 -7.12 2.19
C TYR A 66 -4.34 -6.15 3.30
N LEU A 67 -3.35 -5.51 3.90
CA LEU A 67 -3.48 -4.69 5.10
C LEU A 67 -3.23 -3.20 4.87
N ALA A 68 -3.33 -2.70 3.63
CA ALA A 68 -3.07 -1.28 3.32
C ALA A 68 -3.90 -0.31 4.18
N PHE A 69 -5.10 -0.71 4.54
CA PHE A 69 -6.00 0.04 5.42
C PHE A 69 -6.34 -0.70 6.73
N GLY A 70 -5.50 -1.67 7.10
CA GLY A 70 -5.76 -2.54 8.24
C GLY A 70 -6.82 -3.60 7.94
N HIS A 71 -7.28 -4.33 8.96
CA HIS A 71 -8.26 -5.40 8.84
C HIS A 71 -9.11 -5.52 10.10
N GLY A 72 -10.28 -6.17 9.99
CA GLY A 72 -11.17 -6.45 11.09
C GLY A 72 -11.89 -5.20 11.62
N ARG A 73 -12.18 -5.20 12.92
CA ARG A 73 -13.00 -4.16 13.58
C ARG A 73 -12.41 -2.75 13.47
N HIS A 74 -11.09 -2.65 13.37
CA HIS A 74 -10.36 -1.38 13.33
C HIS A 74 -9.84 -1.02 11.92
N VAL A 75 -10.42 -1.62 10.87
CA VAL A 75 -10.12 -1.22 9.50
C VAL A 75 -10.40 0.28 9.32
N CYS A 76 -9.52 0.97 8.59
CA CYS A 76 -9.62 2.42 8.39
C CYS A 76 -11.02 2.82 7.85
N PRO A 77 -11.81 3.60 8.57
CA PRO A 77 -13.14 4.02 8.10
C PRO A 77 -13.06 4.99 6.93
N GLY A 78 -11.97 5.78 6.84
CA GLY A 78 -11.74 6.77 5.78
C GLY A 78 -11.15 6.20 4.49
N ARG A 79 -10.97 4.90 4.36
CA ARG A 79 -10.30 4.28 3.20
C ARG A 79 -10.95 4.59 1.86
N TYR A 80 -12.26 4.74 1.81
CA TYR A 80 -12.98 5.11 0.57
C TYR A 80 -12.68 6.53 0.14
N PHE A 81 -12.68 7.46 1.09
CA PHE A 81 -12.31 8.85 0.85
C PHE A 81 -10.86 8.95 0.40
N ALA A 82 -9.94 8.33 1.14
CA ALA A 82 -8.51 8.32 0.81
C ALA A 82 -8.26 7.72 -0.59
N ALA A 83 -8.91 6.63 -0.94
CA ALA A 83 -8.77 6.01 -2.26
C ALA A 83 -9.29 6.91 -3.40
N CYS A 84 -10.39 7.63 -3.17
CA CYS A 84 -10.92 8.60 -4.13
C CYS A 84 -9.96 9.76 -4.33
N GLU A 85 -9.48 10.35 -3.25
CA GLU A 85 -8.51 11.45 -3.27
C GLU A 85 -7.22 11.07 -3.98
N LEU A 86 -6.61 9.93 -3.61
CA LEU A 86 -5.38 9.44 -4.22
C LEU A 86 -5.54 9.19 -5.73
N LYS A 87 -6.67 8.63 -6.16
CA LYS A 87 -6.94 8.40 -7.60
C LYS A 87 -7.08 9.71 -8.36
N LEU A 88 -7.79 10.69 -7.80
CA LEU A 88 -7.95 12.01 -8.44
C LEU A 88 -6.63 12.75 -8.51
N MET A 89 -5.84 12.75 -7.45
CA MET A 89 -4.51 13.36 -7.43
C MET A 89 -3.59 12.71 -8.46
N LEU A 90 -3.53 11.36 -8.48
CA LEU A 90 -2.70 10.63 -9.43
C LEU A 90 -3.12 10.92 -10.87
N ALA A 91 -4.43 10.90 -11.17
CA ALA A 91 -4.95 11.22 -12.49
C ALA A 91 -4.56 12.65 -12.91
N HIS A 92 -4.71 13.62 -12.02
CA HIS A 92 -4.31 15.00 -12.28
C HIS A 92 -2.80 15.10 -12.58
N VAL A 93 -1.96 14.47 -11.77
CA VAL A 93 -0.52 14.48 -11.96
C VAL A 93 -0.14 13.86 -13.29
N VAL A 94 -0.63 12.66 -13.59
CA VAL A 94 -0.30 11.92 -14.82
C VAL A 94 -0.79 12.66 -16.06
N MET A 95 -1.92 13.32 -16.01
CA MET A 95 -2.47 14.09 -17.13
C MET A 95 -1.77 15.45 -17.33
N THR A 96 -1.26 16.05 -16.26
CA THR A 96 -0.78 17.44 -16.31
C THR A 96 0.74 17.55 -16.36
N TYR A 97 1.46 16.60 -15.78
CA TYR A 97 2.89 16.71 -15.58
C TYR A 97 3.67 15.50 -16.09
N ASP A 98 4.89 15.75 -16.57
CA ASP A 98 5.95 14.75 -16.59
C ASP A 98 6.64 14.79 -15.25
N VAL A 99 6.89 13.61 -14.69
CA VAL A 99 7.44 13.46 -13.33
C VAL A 99 8.69 12.61 -13.39
N LYS A 100 9.74 13.03 -12.70
CA LYS A 100 10.95 12.22 -12.53
C LYS A 100 11.55 12.41 -11.14
N LEU A 101 12.33 11.43 -10.72
CA LEU A 101 13.16 11.53 -9.53
C LEU A 101 14.37 12.43 -9.81
N GLU A 102 14.97 13.01 -8.76
CA GLU A 102 16.18 13.83 -8.86
C GLU A 102 17.33 13.05 -9.51
N VAL A 103 17.49 11.79 -9.12
CA VAL A 103 18.40 10.84 -9.77
C VAL A 103 17.58 9.79 -10.48
N GLU A 104 17.74 9.71 -11.80
CA GLU A 104 16.97 8.80 -12.63
C GLU A 104 17.21 7.33 -12.25
N GLY A 105 16.13 6.56 -12.12
CA GLY A 105 16.18 5.14 -11.75
C GLY A 105 16.53 4.84 -10.31
N VAL A 106 16.86 5.85 -9.49
CA VAL A 106 17.20 5.66 -8.08
C VAL A 106 16.00 6.04 -7.19
N ARG A 107 15.39 5.04 -6.58
CA ARG A 107 14.35 5.28 -5.58
C ARG A 107 15.00 5.81 -4.29
N PRO A 108 14.56 6.95 -3.74
CA PRO A 108 15.01 7.40 -2.43
C PRO A 108 14.74 6.34 -1.35
N PRO A 109 15.66 6.15 -0.38
CA PRO A 109 15.47 5.17 0.68
C PRO A 109 14.26 5.51 1.54
N ASP A 110 13.57 4.48 1.99
CA ASP A 110 12.47 4.63 2.93
C ASP A 110 12.99 5.14 4.28
N MET A 111 12.21 5.98 4.94
CA MET A 111 12.50 6.43 6.30
C MET A 111 11.56 5.74 7.28
N TRP A 112 12.17 5.21 8.35
CA TRP A 112 11.45 4.51 9.39
C TRP A 112 11.48 5.29 10.69
N ILE A 113 10.32 5.50 11.28
CA ILE A 113 10.16 6.03 12.63
C ILE A 113 9.44 4.96 13.45
N MET A 114 10.16 4.32 14.36
CA MET A 114 9.68 3.16 15.11
C MET A 114 9.24 2.04 14.15
N ASN A 115 7.94 1.71 14.12
CA ASN A 115 7.34 0.69 13.25
C ASN A 115 6.56 1.28 12.05
N SER A 116 6.71 2.57 11.79
CA SER A 116 6.02 3.27 10.71
C SER A 116 7.00 3.65 9.60
N CYS A 117 6.70 3.22 8.37
CA CYS A 117 7.41 3.67 7.18
C CYS A 117 6.78 4.96 6.68
N ILE A 118 7.58 6.00 6.56
CA ILE A 118 7.13 7.29 6.03
C ILE A 118 7.91 7.67 4.77
N PRO A 119 7.32 8.48 3.88
CA PRO A 119 8.05 9.01 2.73
C PRO A 119 9.29 9.77 3.19
N ASN A 120 10.40 9.63 2.45
CA ASN A 120 11.62 10.36 2.75
C ASN A 120 11.40 11.87 2.55
N PRO A 121 11.47 12.69 3.59
CA PRO A 121 11.19 14.13 3.50
C PRO A 121 12.24 14.90 2.69
N ASN A 122 13.41 14.31 2.48
CA ASN A 122 14.49 14.90 1.68
C ASN A 122 14.44 14.43 0.22
N ALA A 123 13.51 13.54 -0.12
CA ALA A 123 13.35 13.08 -1.50
C ALA A 123 12.77 14.21 -2.36
N LYS A 124 13.42 14.48 -3.49
CA LYS A 124 12.96 15.46 -4.45
C LYS A 124 12.34 14.77 -5.65
N VAL A 125 11.18 15.27 -6.03
CA VAL A 125 10.47 14.86 -7.24
C VAL A 125 10.35 16.08 -8.13
N LEU A 126 10.79 15.98 -9.36
CA LEU A 126 10.79 17.06 -10.34
C LEU A 126 9.54 16.96 -11.19
N PHE A 127 8.83 18.07 -11.34
CA PHE A 127 7.62 18.17 -12.14
C PHE A 127 7.85 19.14 -13.30
N ARG A 128 7.50 18.70 -14.50
CA ARG A 128 7.44 19.55 -15.69
C ARG A 128 6.02 19.56 -16.21
N LYS A 129 5.38 20.72 -16.23
CA LYS A 129 4.05 20.84 -16.84
C LYS A 129 4.12 20.48 -18.32
N ARG A 130 3.23 19.60 -18.76
CA ARG A 130 3.11 19.24 -20.18
C ARG A 130 2.59 20.43 -20.96
N ALA A 131 3.19 20.70 -22.12
CA ALA A 131 2.67 21.68 -23.04
C ALA A 131 1.42 21.09 -23.71
N ASP A 132 0.26 21.75 -23.51
CA ASP A 132 -1.00 21.59 -24.23
C ASP A 132 -1.45 20.15 -24.57
N ILE A 133 -2.06 19.47 -23.60
CA ILE A 133 -2.89 18.27 -23.87
C ILE A 133 -4.32 18.63 -24.27
N CYS A 134 -4.74 19.87 -24.12
CA CYS A 134 -6.10 20.37 -24.36
C CYS A 134 -6.25 21.26 -25.60
N LYS A 135 -5.54 20.95 -26.69
CA LYS A 135 -5.88 21.50 -28.03
C LYS A 135 -6.29 20.38 -28.96
N LYS A 136 -7.41 19.73 -28.67
CA LYS A 136 -8.24 19.03 -29.64
C LYS A 136 -9.68 19.10 -29.22
#